data_7e7349276744ca14d092fc9a5850c4cb
#
_entry.id   7e7349276744ca14d092fc9a5850c4cb
#
_cell.length_a   1.000
_cell.length_b   1.000
_cell.length_c   1.000
_cell.angle_alpha   90.00
_cell.angle_beta   90.00
_cell.angle_gamma   90.00
#
_symmetry.space_group_name_H-M   'P 1'
#
loop_
_entity.id
_entity.type
_entity.pdbx_description
1 polymer ?
#
loop_
_entity_poly.entity_id
_entity_poly.type
_entity_poly.pdbx_seq_one_letter_code
_entity_poly.pdbx_strand_id
1 'polypeptide(L)'
;MQLTINGESRSFDMSITVEQLLGEIGIDVRKVAVERNLEIVPKSQYGQTPLSDGDKLEIVHFIGGGAPDGPASEDDDVLEIAGHKFKSRLIVGTGKYKDYEQNRLAVDAAGAEMVTVAVRRVNISDPSQPMLMDFIDPKKYTYLPNTAGCFTADDALRTLRLAREAGGWDLVKLEVLGDQKTLYPKMIETLEAAEALIKEDFKVMV
;
A
#
# COMPACT_ATOMS: atom_id res chain seq x y z
N MET A 1 6.68 5.51 -28.52
CA MET A 1 5.53 5.17 -27.68
C MET A 1 5.47 6.14 -26.51
N GLN A 2 4.33 6.72 -26.23
CA GLN A 2 4.15 7.64 -25.11
C GLN A 2 3.27 6.99 -24.03
N LEU A 3 3.74 7.00 -22.79
CA LEU A 3 3.04 6.45 -21.64
C LEU A 3 2.79 7.55 -20.61
N THR A 4 1.71 7.45 -19.85
CA THR A 4 1.49 8.27 -18.66
C THR A 4 1.76 7.41 -17.42
N ILE A 5 2.76 7.74 -16.63
CA ILE A 5 3.17 6.97 -15.45
C ILE A 5 3.02 7.86 -14.22
N ASN A 6 2.18 7.46 -13.28
CA ASN A 6 1.85 8.24 -12.07
C ASN A 6 1.49 9.70 -12.38
N GLY A 7 0.82 9.95 -13.53
CA GLY A 7 0.43 11.27 -14.00
C GLY A 7 1.50 12.03 -14.82
N GLU A 8 2.73 11.51 -14.94
CA GLU A 8 3.79 12.09 -15.75
C GLU A 8 3.87 11.41 -17.13
N SER A 9 3.98 12.22 -18.19
CA SER A 9 4.14 11.70 -19.56
C SER A 9 5.60 11.37 -19.84
N ARG A 10 5.88 10.15 -20.33
CA ARG A 10 7.21 9.68 -20.72
C ARG A 10 7.19 9.02 -22.08
N SER A 11 8.28 9.20 -22.83
CA SER A 11 8.44 8.63 -24.18
C SER A 11 9.44 7.48 -24.16
N PHE A 12 9.13 6.42 -24.90
CA PHE A 12 9.96 5.23 -25.07
C PHE A 12 10.10 4.91 -26.57
N ASP A 13 11.30 4.49 -26.99
CA ASP A 13 11.61 4.31 -28.41
C ASP A 13 11.03 3.02 -28.99
N MET A 14 10.68 2.05 -28.15
CA MET A 14 10.16 0.75 -28.58
C MET A 14 8.99 0.29 -27.69
N SER A 15 8.29 -0.73 -28.17
CA SER A 15 7.28 -1.42 -27.35
C SER A 15 8.00 -2.24 -26.27
N ILE A 16 7.61 -2.07 -25.02
CA ILE A 16 8.17 -2.74 -23.85
C ILE A 16 7.06 -3.39 -23.03
N THR A 17 7.41 -4.37 -22.22
CA THR A 17 6.50 -4.96 -21.22
C THR A 17 6.53 -4.18 -19.92
N VAL A 18 5.59 -4.46 -19.02
CA VAL A 18 5.58 -3.86 -17.66
C VAL A 18 6.91 -4.13 -16.93
N GLU A 19 7.45 -5.35 -17.01
CA GLU A 19 8.72 -5.71 -16.38
C GLU A 19 9.89 -4.91 -16.95
N GLN A 20 9.96 -4.78 -18.27
CA GLN A 20 11.01 -4.00 -18.95
C GLN A 20 10.91 -2.51 -18.59
N LEU A 21 9.69 -1.96 -18.54
CA LEU A 21 9.48 -0.59 -18.09
C LEU A 21 10.02 -0.37 -16.67
N LEU A 22 9.68 -1.26 -15.73
CA LEU A 22 10.14 -1.16 -14.33
C LEU A 22 11.68 -1.21 -14.25
N GLY A 23 12.30 -2.08 -15.03
CA GLY A 23 13.77 -2.16 -15.16
C GLY A 23 14.39 -0.88 -15.71
N GLU A 24 13.79 -0.30 -16.75
CA GLU A 24 14.29 0.93 -17.39
C GLU A 24 14.20 2.16 -16.47
N ILE A 25 13.14 2.24 -15.66
CA ILE A 25 13.01 3.32 -14.67
C ILE A 25 13.69 3.00 -13.33
N GLY A 26 14.43 1.88 -13.24
CA GLY A 26 15.26 1.54 -12.08
C GLY A 26 14.47 1.05 -10.85
N ILE A 27 13.28 0.47 -11.04
CA ILE A 27 12.40 0.03 -9.95
C ILE A 27 12.42 -1.48 -9.83
N ASP A 28 12.64 -1.99 -8.61
CA ASP A 28 12.59 -3.42 -8.31
C ASP A 28 11.15 -3.94 -8.44
N VAL A 29 10.92 -4.84 -9.41
CA VAL A 29 9.62 -5.46 -9.70
C VAL A 29 8.97 -6.13 -8.48
N ARG A 30 9.78 -6.61 -7.53
CA ARG A 30 9.32 -7.28 -6.32
C ARG A 30 8.68 -6.32 -5.32
N LYS A 31 9.03 -5.02 -5.42
CA LYS A 31 8.65 -3.98 -4.44
C LYS A 31 7.47 -3.12 -4.87
N VAL A 32 6.83 -3.41 -6.00
CA VAL A 32 5.77 -2.58 -6.55
C VAL A 32 4.57 -3.39 -7.00
N ALA A 33 3.41 -2.73 -7.01
CA ALA A 33 2.24 -3.16 -7.77
C ALA A 33 1.97 -2.15 -8.89
N VAL A 34 1.46 -2.66 -10.01
CA VAL A 34 1.19 -1.89 -11.22
C VAL A 34 -0.27 -2.02 -11.61
N GLU A 35 -0.90 -0.89 -11.83
CA GLU A 35 -2.19 -0.77 -12.50
C GLU A 35 -1.95 -0.21 -13.90
N ARG A 36 -2.62 -0.78 -14.91
CA ARG A 36 -2.63 -0.30 -16.28
C ARG A 36 -4.07 -0.04 -16.72
N ASN A 37 -4.37 1.19 -17.10
CA ASN A 37 -5.70 1.59 -17.59
C ASN A 37 -6.84 1.19 -16.63
N LEU A 38 -6.63 1.40 -15.32
CA LEU A 38 -7.56 1.06 -14.21
C LEU A 38 -7.70 -0.45 -13.94
N GLU A 39 -6.83 -1.30 -14.51
CA GLU A 39 -6.78 -2.73 -14.24
C GLU A 39 -5.45 -3.10 -13.57
N ILE A 40 -5.52 -3.88 -12.49
CA ILE A 40 -4.33 -4.36 -11.79
C ILE A 40 -3.65 -5.43 -12.64
N VAL A 41 -2.35 -5.25 -12.92
CA VAL A 41 -1.54 -6.26 -13.60
C VAL A 41 -0.92 -7.17 -12.54
N PRO A 42 -1.26 -8.48 -12.51
CA PRO A 42 -0.63 -9.42 -11.58
C PRO A 42 0.89 -9.50 -11.82
N LYS A 43 1.68 -9.60 -10.73
CA LYS A 43 3.15 -9.69 -10.84
C LYS A 43 3.63 -10.82 -11.76
N SER A 44 2.94 -11.95 -11.75
CA SER A 44 3.23 -13.09 -12.63
C SER A 44 3.07 -12.78 -14.12
N GLN A 45 2.40 -11.69 -14.46
CA GLN A 45 2.15 -11.27 -15.85
C GLN A 45 3.01 -10.08 -16.30
N TYR A 46 3.84 -9.49 -15.45
CA TYR A 46 4.63 -8.30 -15.82
C TYR A 46 5.49 -8.51 -17.07
N GLY A 47 6.13 -9.65 -17.19
CA GLY A 47 6.96 -9.99 -18.38
C GLY A 47 6.14 -10.32 -19.65
N GLN A 48 4.84 -10.57 -19.49
CA GLN A 48 3.96 -10.97 -20.60
C GLN A 48 2.95 -9.87 -20.98
N THR A 49 2.90 -8.77 -20.24
CA THR A 49 1.98 -7.65 -20.49
C THR A 49 2.68 -6.58 -21.32
N PRO A 50 2.43 -6.50 -22.64
CA PRO A 50 2.99 -5.47 -23.50
C PRO A 50 2.29 -4.14 -23.22
N LEU A 51 3.05 -3.06 -23.28
CA LEU A 51 2.53 -1.70 -23.19
C LEU A 51 2.30 -1.11 -24.58
N SER A 52 1.29 -0.27 -24.70
CA SER A 52 0.87 0.38 -25.93
C SER A 52 0.91 1.90 -25.80
N ASP A 53 1.00 2.57 -26.93
CA ASP A 53 0.95 4.04 -26.97
C ASP A 53 -0.33 4.56 -26.32
N GLY A 54 -0.18 5.54 -25.43
CA GLY A 54 -1.29 6.13 -24.68
C GLY A 54 -1.69 5.39 -23.40
N ASP A 55 -1.06 4.26 -23.04
CA ASP A 55 -1.34 3.55 -21.78
C ASP A 55 -1.07 4.45 -20.56
N LYS A 56 -1.94 4.33 -19.57
CA LYS A 56 -1.81 4.99 -18.27
C LYS A 56 -1.46 3.94 -17.21
N LEU A 57 -0.35 4.18 -16.51
CA LEU A 57 0.13 3.30 -15.47
C LEU A 57 0.16 4.03 -14.11
N GLU A 58 -0.31 3.35 -13.08
CA GLU A 58 -0.10 3.72 -11.69
C GLU A 58 0.82 2.68 -11.06
N ILE A 59 1.98 3.13 -10.61
CA ILE A 59 2.98 2.28 -9.97
C ILE A 59 3.07 2.69 -8.50
N VAL A 60 2.77 1.75 -7.61
CA VAL A 60 2.77 1.98 -6.16
C VAL A 60 3.84 1.15 -5.47
N HIS A 61 4.40 1.69 -4.39
CA HIS A 61 5.39 0.99 -3.59
C HIS A 61 4.82 -0.24 -2.90
N PHE A 62 5.57 -1.30 -2.96
CA PHE A 62 5.47 -2.38 -2.03
C PHE A 62 6.05 -1.95 -0.67
N ILE A 63 5.24 -2.04 0.36
CA ILE A 63 5.64 -1.87 1.75
C ILE A 63 5.31 -3.20 2.41
N GLY A 64 6.27 -4.13 2.46
CA GLY A 64 6.06 -5.52 2.89
C GLY A 64 5.64 -5.64 4.36
N GLY A 65 4.81 -6.60 4.69
CA GLY A 65 4.42 -6.95 6.04
C GLY A 65 4.21 -8.45 6.18
N GLY A 66 4.70 -8.99 7.24
CA GLY A 66 4.41 -10.33 7.72
C GLY A 66 4.36 -10.29 9.23
N ALA A 67 3.40 -10.99 9.84
CA ALA A 67 3.36 -11.11 11.30
C ALA A 67 4.59 -11.87 11.79
N PRO A 68 5.21 -11.45 12.92
CA PRO A 68 6.28 -12.23 13.52
C PRO A 68 5.72 -13.54 14.08
N ASP A 69 6.25 -14.67 13.59
CA ASP A 69 5.99 -15.98 14.17
C ASP A 69 6.79 -16.13 15.48
N GLY A 70 6.10 -15.97 16.61
CA GLY A 70 6.67 -16.27 17.92
C GLY A 70 5.57 -16.71 18.89
N PRO A 71 5.82 -17.70 19.78
CA PRO A 71 4.82 -18.13 20.74
C PRO A 71 4.56 -17.03 21.77
N ALA A 72 3.29 -16.62 21.90
CA ALA A 72 2.86 -15.81 23.02
C ALA A 72 2.95 -16.59 24.32
N SER A 73 3.50 -16.02 25.39
CA SER A 73 3.43 -16.62 26.72
C SER A 73 1.98 -16.56 27.23
N GLU A 74 1.53 -17.60 27.92
CA GLU A 74 0.13 -17.77 28.36
C GLU A 74 -0.38 -16.69 29.34
N ASP A 75 0.49 -15.81 29.83
CA ASP A 75 0.18 -14.79 30.84
C ASP A 75 0.08 -13.35 30.29
N ASP A 76 0.20 -13.14 28.98
CA ASP A 76 0.15 -11.80 28.39
C ASP A 76 -1.28 -11.45 27.92
N ASP A 77 -1.78 -10.26 28.31
CA ASP A 77 -3.02 -9.68 27.81
C ASP A 77 -2.90 -9.36 26.31
N VAL A 78 -3.23 -10.35 25.49
CA VAL A 78 -3.05 -10.35 24.04
C VAL A 78 -4.27 -9.71 23.37
N LEU A 79 -4.05 -8.68 22.55
CA LEU A 79 -5.04 -8.14 21.62
C LEU A 79 -5.09 -9.02 20.37
N GLU A 80 -6.26 -9.56 20.04
CA GLU A 80 -6.46 -10.29 18.79
C GLU A 80 -7.31 -9.48 17.81
N ILE A 81 -6.77 -9.25 16.60
CA ILE A 81 -7.48 -8.58 15.51
C ILE A 81 -7.36 -9.45 14.26
N ALA A 82 -8.48 -9.93 13.75
CA ALA A 82 -8.57 -10.72 12.53
C ALA A 82 -7.59 -11.92 12.48
N GLY A 83 -7.36 -12.58 13.62
CA GLY A 83 -6.44 -13.70 13.76
C GLY A 83 -4.98 -13.33 14.04
N HIS A 84 -4.63 -12.03 13.96
CA HIS A 84 -3.31 -11.54 14.38
C HIS A 84 -3.31 -11.25 15.87
N LYS A 85 -2.26 -11.64 16.56
CA LYS A 85 -2.08 -11.45 18.01
C LYS A 85 -1.03 -10.39 18.27
N PHE A 86 -1.38 -9.42 19.12
CA PHE A 86 -0.53 -8.29 19.49
C PHE A 86 -0.41 -8.17 21.00
N LYS A 87 0.77 -7.88 21.48
CA LYS A 87 1.04 -7.52 22.89
C LYS A 87 0.74 -6.04 23.13
N SER A 88 0.92 -5.19 22.12
CA SER A 88 0.63 -3.77 22.17
C SER A 88 -0.76 -3.47 21.62
N ARG A 89 -1.54 -2.65 22.34
CA ARG A 89 -2.82 -2.12 21.85
C ARG A 89 -2.66 -0.81 21.07
N LEU A 90 -1.41 -0.34 20.90
CA LEU A 90 -1.11 0.92 20.23
C LEU A 90 -0.87 0.68 18.74
N ILE A 91 -1.63 1.40 17.91
CA ILE A 91 -1.43 1.51 16.47
C ILE A 91 -0.83 2.87 16.18
N VAL A 92 0.34 2.91 15.56
CA VAL A 92 1.06 4.16 15.27
C VAL A 92 0.96 4.53 13.79
N GLY A 93 0.74 5.82 13.51
CA GLY A 93 0.79 6.34 12.15
C GLY A 93 2.23 6.58 11.69
N THR A 94 2.46 6.49 10.40
CA THR A 94 3.78 6.70 9.78
C THR A 94 3.90 8.01 8.99
N GLY A 95 2.89 8.85 9.04
CA GLY A 95 2.88 10.16 8.37
C GLY A 95 3.38 11.31 9.22
N LYS A 96 3.81 12.40 8.56
CA LYS A 96 4.14 13.70 9.18
C LYS A 96 5.36 13.72 10.10
N TYR A 97 6.23 12.74 10.05
CA TYR A 97 7.56 12.82 10.65
C TYR A 97 8.49 13.65 9.76
N LYS A 98 9.54 14.20 10.37
CA LYS A 98 10.56 14.98 9.66
C LYS A 98 11.26 14.15 8.57
N ASP A 99 11.59 12.92 8.93
CA ASP A 99 12.27 11.95 8.07
C ASP A 99 11.92 10.51 8.51
N TYR A 100 12.32 9.52 7.72
CA TYR A 100 12.06 8.11 8.01
C TYR A 100 12.81 7.59 9.23
N GLU A 101 13.98 8.15 9.54
CA GLU A 101 14.74 7.77 10.74
C GLU A 101 14.02 8.22 12.02
N GLN A 102 13.50 9.43 12.06
CA GLN A 102 12.68 9.90 13.18
C GLN A 102 11.41 9.05 13.32
N ASN A 103 10.79 8.67 12.19
CA ASN A 103 9.64 7.79 12.18
C ASN A 103 9.99 6.42 12.79
N ARG A 104 11.08 5.80 12.35
CA ARG A 104 11.58 4.53 12.90
C ARG A 104 11.80 4.60 14.41
N LEU A 105 12.52 5.63 14.87
CA LEU A 105 12.80 5.84 16.29
C LEU A 105 11.53 6.01 17.12
N ALA A 106 10.54 6.73 16.60
CA ALA A 106 9.26 6.93 17.28
C ALA A 106 8.46 5.62 17.37
N VAL A 107 8.40 4.83 16.30
CA VAL A 107 7.72 3.54 16.29
C VAL A 107 8.39 2.55 17.25
N ASP A 108 9.73 2.47 17.22
CA ASP A 108 10.51 1.63 18.14
C ASP A 108 10.27 2.02 19.61
N ALA A 109 10.32 3.33 19.91
CA ALA A 109 10.12 3.84 21.28
C ALA A 109 8.68 3.64 21.79
N ALA A 110 7.70 3.65 20.88
CA ALA A 110 6.29 3.43 21.23
C ALA A 110 5.99 1.99 21.63
N GLY A 111 6.83 1.03 21.29
CA GLY A 111 6.56 -0.39 21.50
C GLY A 111 5.33 -0.90 20.73
N ALA A 112 4.91 -0.18 19.69
CA ALA A 112 3.80 -0.60 18.84
C ALA A 112 4.22 -1.77 17.93
N GLU A 113 3.29 -2.67 17.69
CA GLU A 113 3.49 -3.82 16.78
C GLU A 113 2.74 -3.63 15.46
N MET A 114 1.83 -2.65 15.39
CA MET A 114 1.07 -2.31 14.20
C MET A 114 1.30 -0.85 13.81
N VAL A 115 1.52 -0.61 12.51
CA VAL A 115 1.72 0.73 11.95
C VAL A 115 0.77 0.97 10.78
N THR A 116 0.08 2.12 10.78
CA THR A 116 -0.73 2.50 9.63
C THR A 116 0.14 3.09 8.54
N VAL A 117 -0.09 2.67 7.31
CA VAL A 117 0.66 3.14 6.15
C VAL A 117 -0.28 3.58 5.03
N ALA A 118 -0.03 4.74 4.44
CA ALA A 118 -0.73 5.15 3.23
C ALA A 118 -0.09 4.48 2.01
N VAL A 119 -0.90 3.89 1.16
CA VAL A 119 -0.44 3.39 -0.14
C VAL A 119 -0.04 4.60 -0.98
N ARG A 120 1.24 4.69 -1.35
CA ARG A 120 1.79 5.86 -2.04
C ARG A 120 2.36 5.45 -3.39
N ARG A 121 2.24 6.37 -4.34
CA ARG A 121 2.90 6.24 -5.64
C ARG A 121 4.41 6.20 -5.48
N VAL A 122 5.04 5.41 -6.33
CA VAL A 122 6.50 5.36 -6.43
C VAL A 122 7.02 6.72 -6.95
N ASN A 123 8.10 7.23 -6.35
CA ASN A 123 8.80 8.36 -6.92
C ASN A 123 9.58 7.89 -8.16
N ILE A 124 9.05 8.19 -9.34
CA ILE A 124 9.67 7.82 -10.62
C ILE A 124 10.73 8.83 -11.08
N SER A 125 10.78 10.01 -10.47
CA SER A 125 11.78 11.03 -10.78
C SER A 125 13.13 10.74 -10.13
N ASP A 126 13.12 10.06 -8.97
CA ASP A 126 14.34 9.65 -8.25
C ASP A 126 14.12 8.31 -7.54
N PRO A 127 14.27 7.18 -8.23
CA PRO A 127 14.11 5.85 -7.65
C PRO A 127 15.16 5.51 -6.58
N SER A 128 16.24 6.29 -6.45
CA SER A 128 17.26 6.08 -5.43
C SER A 128 16.85 6.58 -4.04
N GLN A 129 15.74 7.33 -3.95
CA GLN A 129 15.23 7.79 -2.66
C GLN A 129 14.83 6.63 -1.77
N PRO A 130 15.18 6.68 -0.48
CA PRO A 130 14.83 5.62 0.45
C PRO A 130 13.31 5.51 0.62
N MET A 131 12.85 4.30 0.91
CA MET A 131 11.44 3.99 1.18
C MET A 131 11.19 3.80 2.67
N LEU A 132 9.96 3.98 3.11
CA LEU A 132 9.56 3.74 4.50
C LEU A 132 9.97 2.34 4.99
N MET A 133 9.85 1.33 4.14
CA MET A 133 10.18 -0.07 4.47
C MET A 133 11.67 -0.32 4.71
N ASP A 134 12.54 0.56 4.26
CA ASP A 134 13.98 0.47 4.53
C ASP A 134 14.30 0.84 5.99
N PHE A 135 13.36 1.54 6.66
CA PHE A 135 13.49 2.00 8.05
C PHE A 135 12.56 1.26 9.02
N ILE A 136 11.34 0.97 8.61
CA ILE A 136 10.37 0.22 9.40
C ILE A 136 10.23 -1.16 8.77
N ASP A 137 10.91 -2.16 9.36
CA ASP A 137 10.96 -3.51 8.82
C ASP A 137 9.56 -4.17 8.84
N PRO A 138 8.99 -4.51 7.68
CA PRO A 138 7.69 -5.17 7.61
C PRO A 138 7.67 -6.59 8.19
N LYS A 139 8.82 -7.19 8.46
CA LYS A 139 8.92 -8.46 9.19
C LYS A 139 8.78 -8.28 10.68
N LYS A 140 9.07 -7.07 11.19
CA LYS A 140 8.97 -6.71 12.60
C LYS A 140 7.62 -6.11 12.96
N TYR A 141 7.02 -5.34 12.04
CA TYR A 141 5.80 -4.60 12.27
C TYR A 141 4.67 -5.07 11.35
N THR A 142 3.48 -5.24 11.90
CA THR A 142 2.28 -5.45 11.09
C THR A 142 1.87 -4.14 10.43
N TYR A 143 1.89 -4.12 9.11
CA TYR A 143 1.45 -2.98 8.33
C TYR A 143 -0.05 -3.01 8.16
N LEU A 144 -0.68 -1.85 8.37
CA LEU A 144 -2.10 -1.60 8.20
C LEU A 144 -2.29 -0.56 7.09
N PRO A 145 -2.31 -0.97 5.81
CA PRO A 145 -2.57 -0.06 4.71
C PRO A 145 -3.88 0.67 4.85
N ASN A 146 -3.90 1.95 4.51
CA ASN A 146 -5.10 2.77 4.60
C ASN A 146 -5.43 3.49 3.29
N THR A 147 -6.68 3.90 3.17
CA THR A 147 -7.22 4.63 2.03
C THR A 147 -7.28 6.15 2.25
N ALA A 148 -6.35 6.68 3.05
CA ALA A 148 -6.26 8.11 3.30
C ALA A 148 -6.21 8.91 1.99
N GLY A 149 -7.15 9.84 1.84
CA GLY A 149 -7.27 10.67 0.63
C GLY A 149 -8.12 10.08 -0.49
N CYS A 150 -8.80 8.94 -0.29
CA CYS A 150 -9.81 8.44 -1.22
C CYS A 150 -11.16 9.13 -0.99
N PHE A 151 -11.80 9.58 -2.07
CA PHE A 151 -13.07 10.31 -2.03
C PHE A 151 -14.24 9.52 -2.63
N THR A 152 -13.98 8.33 -3.16
CA THR A 152 -14.98 7.41 -3.71
C THR A 152 -14.72 5.98 -3.23
N ALA A 153 -15.77 5.16 -3.22
CA ALA A 153 -15.66 3.73 -2.93
C ALA A 153 -14.69 3.04 -3.91
N ASP A 154 -14.80 3.36 -5.20
CA ASP A 154 -13.94 2.78 -6.25
C ASP A 154 -12.46 3.10 -6.03
N ASP A 155 -12.12 4.34 -5.66
CA ASP A 155 -10.74 4.72 -5.35
C ASP A 155 -10.20 3.95 -4.15
N ALA A 156 -11.02 3.78 -3.11
CA ALA A 156 -10.65 3.02 -1.93
C ALA A 156 -10.42 1.54 -2.25
N LEU A 157 -11.33 0.92 -3.00
CA LEU A 157 -11.21 -0.47 -3.45
C LEU A 157 -9.94 -0.68 -4.27
N ARG A 158 -9.71 0.18 -5.27
CA ARG A 158 -8.51 0.12 -6.12
C ARG A 158 -7.24 0.25 -5.28
N THR A 159 -7.20 1.20 -4.36
CA THR A 159 -6.04 1.44 -3.48
C THR A 159 -5.71 0.22 -2.64
N LEU A 160 -6.70 -0.43 -2.03
CA LEU A 160 -6.46 -1.60 -1.18
C LEU A 160 -6.15 -2.87 -1.98
N ARG A 161 -6.74 -3.04 -3.16
CA ARG A 161 -6.34 -4.12 -4.08
C ARG A 161 -4.88 -3.98 -4.53
N LEU A 162 -4.43 -2.74 -4.83
CA LEU A 162 -3.03 -2.46 -5.11
C LEU A 162 -2.13 -2.75 -3.90
N ALA A 163 -2.55 -2.39 -2.69
CA ALA A 163 -1.81 -2.72 -1.48
C ALA A 163 -1.66 -4.23 -1.31
N ARG A 164 -2.72 -4.99 -1.52
CA ARG A 164 -2.67 -6.47 -1.46
C ARG A 164 -1.76 -7.06 -2.53
N GLU A 165 -1.85 -6.59 -3.77
CA GLU A 165 -0.95 -7.05 -4.84
C GLU A 165 0.50 -6.69 -4.53
N ALA A 166 0.74 -5.52 -3.97
CA ALA A 166 2.07 -5.06 -3.58
C ALA A 166 2.68 -5.88 -2.44
N GLY A 167 1.93 -6.14 -1.35
CA GLY A 167 2.45 -6.66 -0.10
C GLY A 167 1.75 -7.88 0.50
N GLY A 168 0.71 -8.38 -0.14
CA GLY A 168 -0.08 -9.49 0.39
C GLY A 168 -0.98 -9.10 1.57
N TRP A 169 -1.15 -7.79 1.84
CA TRP A 169 -1.95 -7.34 2.98
C TRP A 169 -3.43 -7.51 2.75
N ASP A 170 -4.06 -8.20 3.66
CA ASP A 170 -5.50 -8.39 3.73
C ASP A 170 -6.14 -7.64 4.92
N LEU A 171 -5.36 -7.33 5.96
CA LEU A 171 -5.79 -6.47 7.06
C LEU A 171 -5.56 -5.01 6.66
N VAL A 172 -6.64 -4.23 6.58
CA VAL A 172 -6.62 -2.88 5.99
C VAL A 172 -7.46 -1.90 6.79
N LYS A 173 -7.14 -0.62 6.69
CA LYS A 173 -7.92 0.46 7.30
C LYS A 173 -8.63 1.27 6.22
N LEU A 174 -9.95 1.14 6.15
CA LEU A 174 -10.80 1.79 5.16
C LEU A 174 -11.30 3.14 5.66
N GLU A 175 -11.21 4.16 4.82
CA GLU A 175 -11.95 5.39 4.92
C GLU A 175 -12.33 5.88 3.53
N VAL A 176 -13.52 6.48 3.36
CA VAL A 176 -13.90 7.22 2.17
C VAL A 176 -14.30 8.62 2.61
N LEU A 177 -13.57 9.63 2.13
CA LEU A 177 -13.75 11.03 2.52
C LEU A 177 -14.88 11.69 1.72
N GLY A 178 -15.69 12.49 2.40
CA GLY A 178 -16.75 13.28 1.79
C GLY A 178 -16.33 14.72 1.51
N ASP A 179 -15.44 15.25 2.32
CA ASP A 179 -15.01 16.65 2.23
C ASP A 179 -13.52 16.79 2.57
N GLN A 180 -12.80 17.51 1.72
CA GLN A 180 -11.35 17.65 1.83
C GLN A 180 -10.90 18.51 3.03
N LYS A 181 -11.74 19.44 3.49
CA LYS A 181 -11.38 20.36 4.59
C LYS A 181 -11.72 19.77 5.96
N THR A 182 -12.91 19.19 6.07
CA THR A 182 -13.41 18.64 7.33
C THR A 182 -13.01 17.18 7.53
N LEU A 183 -12.67 16.46 6.45
CA LEU A 183 -12.39 15.04 6.41
C LEU A 183 -13.56 14.19 6.91
N TYR A 184 -14.79 14.69 6.86
CA TYR A 184 -15.97 13.91 7.20
C TYR A 184 -16.12 12.71 6.25
N PRO A 185 -16.43 11.52 6.79
CA PRO A 185 -16.57 10.32 5.98
C PRO A 185 -17.83 10.35 5.12
N LYS A 186 -17.76 9.78 3.93
CA LYS A 186 -18.91 9.37 3.12
C LYS A 186 -19.40 8.00 3.61
N MET A 187 -20.32 8.00 4.57
CA MET A 187 -20.75 6.78 5.26
C MET A 187 -21.27 5.70 4.30
N ILE A 188 -22.11 6.06 3.33
CA ILE A 188 -22.71 5.09 2.40
C ILE A 188 -21.63 4.45 1.54
N GLU A 189 -20.78 5.23 0.89
CA GLU A 189 -19.67 4.72 0.07
C GLU A 189 -18.64 3.93 0.91
N THR A 190 -18.44 4.31 2.18
CA THR A 190 -17.59 3.53 3.09
C THR A 190 -18.18 2.14 3.35
N LEU A 191 -19.48 2.04 3.57
CA LEU A 191 -20.17 0.75 3.77
C LEU A 191 -20.15 -0.11 2.49
N GLU A 192 -20.38 0.50 1.32
CA GLU A 192 -20.31 -0.18 0.03
C GLU A 192 -18.90 -0.74 -0.24
N ALA A 193 -17.87 0.07 0.00
CA ALA A 193 -16.49 -0.37 -0.12
C ALA A 193 -16.14 -1.48 0.89
N ALA A 194 -16.59 -1.37 2.14
CA ALA A 194 -16.38 -2.40 3.16
C ALA A 194 -17.02 -3.73 2.74
N GLU A 195 -18.28 -3.71 2.27
CA GLU A 195 -18.97 -4.91 1.79
C GLU A 195 -18.24 -5.59 0.63
N ALA A 196 -17.75 -4.78 -0.33
CA ALA A 196 -16.99 -5.30 -1.48
C ALA A 196 -15.66 -5.92 -1.04
N LEU A 197 -14.91 -5.26 -0.15
CA LEU A 197 -13.63 -5.76 0.37
C LEU A 197 -13.80 -7.06 1.16
N ILE A 198 -14.84 -7.16 2.00
CA ILE A 198 -15.13 -8.38 2.77
C ILE A 198 -15.44 -9.57 1.84
N LYS A 199 -16.16 -9.33 0.74
CA LYS A 199 -16.42 -10.37 -0.29
C LYS A 199 -15.14 -10.85 -1.00
N GLU A 200 -14.09 -10.04 -0.95
CA GLU A 200 -12.75 -10.34 -1.48
C GLU A 200 -11.77 -10.84 -0.41
N ASP A 201 -12.26 -11.27 0.75
CA ASP A 201 -11.48 -11.79 1.88
C ASP A 201 -10.53 -10.77 2.56
N PHE A 202 -10.80 -9.46 2.40
CA PHE A 202 -10.12 -8.46 3.21
C PHE A 202 -10.67 -8.44 4.64
N LYS A 203 -9.80 -8.15 5.58
CA LYS A 203 -10.10 -7.90 6.99
C LYS A 203 -10.12 -6.39 7.19
N VAL A 204 -11.32 -5.83 7.29
CA VAL A 204 -11.51 -4.38 7.20
C VAL A 204 -11.67 -3.77 8.59
N MET A 205 -10.79 -2.81 8.92
CA MET A 205 -10.99 -1.83 9.99
C MET A 205 -11.50 -0.53 9.37
N VAL A 206 -12.43 0.17 10.04
CA VAL A 206 -13.02 1.43 9.58
C VAL A 206 -12.73 2.53 10.57
#